data_f6dcefe3b71ada8a650b946a357b3358
#
_entry.id   f6dcefe3b71ada8a650b946a357b3358
#
_cell.length_a   1.000
_cell.length_b   1.000
_cell.length_c   1.000
_cell.angle_alpha   90.00
_cell.angle_beta   90.00
_cell.angle_gamma   90.00
#
_symmetry.space_group_name_H-M   'P 1'
#
loop_
_entity.id
_entity.type
_entity.pdbx_description
1 polymer ?
#
loop_
_entity_poly.entity_id
_entity_poly.type
_entity_poly.pdbx_seq_one_letter_code
_entity_poly.pdbx_strand_id
1 'polypeptide(L)'
;RIAEHKDVRLPIMICQDGFITSHAVENIELLEDAPVKEFVGEYHPEEYLLNPGKPVSVGPYAVSNFVMESRKNQLIALENAKQVILDVAKEFAGISGREYGLFEEYKTEDADYVMVIIGSAAGTAKEAVDELREEGKKVGVLKLRVFRPFPAEEIVEAIKNCKAVAIMDRCESYNGNGGPLGSEITAGLYRTRTYMEAINYIYGLGGRDFTVEEAKDVFAELEDVVENGKPVTQYQYIGLRK
;
A
#
# COMPACT_ATOMS: atom_id res chain seq x y z
N ARG A 1 -18.06 4.32 5.84
CA ARG A 1 -17.70 5.75 5.59
C ARG A 1 -17.10 5.94 4.20
N ILE A 2 -16.10 5.15 3.81
CA ILE A 2 -15.41 5.30 2.52
C ILE A 2 -16.26 4.69 1.39
N ALA A 3 -16.64 3.41 1.52
CA ALA A 3 -17.34 2.67 0.47
C ALA A 3 -18.69 3.31 0.08
N GLU A 4 -19.40 3.85 1.05
CA GLU A 4 -20.74 4.46 0.87
C GLU A 4 -20.70 5.97 0.66
N HIS A 5 -19.50 6.57 0.61
CA HIS A 5 -19.36 7.99 0.33
C HIS A 5 -19.96 8.32 -1.05
N LYS A 6 -20.70 9.44 -1.15
CA LYS A 6 -21.43 9.83 -2.38
C LYS A 6 -20.57 9.89 -3.63
N ASP A 7 -19.29 10.24 -3.49
CA ASP A 7 -18.34 10.39 -4.59
C ASP A 7 -17.55 9.11 -4.89
N VAL A 8 -17.79 8.03 -4.12
CA VAL A 8 -17.09 6.73 -4.24
C VAL A 8 -18.06 5.62 -4.63
N ARG A 9 -18.97 5.21 -3.74
CA ARG A 9 -19.94 4.12 -3.97
C ARG A 9 -19.34 2.87 -4.61
N LEU A 10 -18.19 2.44 -4.08
CA LEU A 10 -17.47 1.24 -4.50
C LEU A 10 -17.31 0.27 -3.34
N PRO A 11 -17.29 -1.03 -3.60
CA PRO A 11 -16.90 -2.01 -2.59
C PRO A 11 -15.49 -1.72 -2.08
N ILE A 12 -15.26 -2.00 -0.79
CA ILE A 12 -13.95 -1.91 -0.16
C ILE A 12 -13.48 -3.30 0.26
N MET A 13 -12.18 -3.57 0.10
CA MET A 13 -11.53 -4.76 0.63
C MET A 13 -10.56 -4.34 1.73
N ILE A 14 -10.78 -4.84 2.93
CA ILE A 14 -9.85 -4.68 4.06
C ILE A 14 -9.07 -5.97 4.17
N CYS A 15 -7.76 -5.88 3.96
CA CYS A 15 -6.88 -7.03 3.92
C CYS A 15 -5.97 -7.05 5.15
N GLN A 16 -5.76 -8.23 5.70
CA GLN A 16 -4.75 -8.49 6.72
C GLN A 16 -4.00 -9.78 6.36
N ASP A 17 -2.75 -9.89 6.77
CA ASP A 17 -1.99 -11.11 6.57
C ASP A 17 -2.46 -12.22 7.52
N GLY A 18 -2.38 -13.44 7.02
CA GLY A 18 -2.65 -14.64 7.82
C GLY A 18 -1.50 -14.92 8.79
N PHE A 19 -1.80 -15.55 9.90
CA PHE A 19 -0.95 -15.92 11.03
C PHE A 19 -0.44 -14.75 11.86
N ILE A 20 0.38 -13.86 11.33
CA ILE A 20 0.97 -12.79 12.14
C ILE A 20 -0.13 -11.88 12.70
N THR A 21 -0.91 -11.26 11.84
CA THR A 21 -1.99 -10.36 12.29
C THR A 21 -3.23 -11.13 12.78
N SER A 22 -3.59 -12.24 12.12
CA SER A 22 -4.85 -12.93 12.40
C SER A 22 -4.80 -13.87 13.60
N HIS A 23 -3.62 -14.30 14.08
CA HIS A 23 -3.42 -15.25 15.18
C HIS A 23 -2.54 -14.71 16.31
N ALA A 24 -2.05 -13.48 16.20
CA ALA A 24 -1.36 -12.82 17.30
C ALA A 24 -2.34 -12.44 18.42
N VAL A 25 -1.85 -12.42 19.65
CA VAL A 25 -2.57 -11.89 20.81
C VAL A 25 -1.94 -10.55 21.17
N GLU A 26 -2.70 -9.49 21.00
CA GLU A 26 -2.23 -8.13 21.23
C GLU A 26 -3.21 -7.37 22.12
N ASN A 27 -2.70 -6.38 22.84
CA ASN A 27 -3.54 -5.42 23.54
C ASN A 27 -4.15 -4.44 22.54
N ILE A 28 -5.46 -4.27 22.61
CA ILE A 28 -6.19 -3.28 21.82
C ILE A 28 -6.87 -2.28 22.75
N GLU A 29 -6.86 -1.03 22.35
CA GLU A 29 -7.65 0.02 22.97
C GLU A 29 -8.96 0.16 22.22
N LEU A 30 -10.08 -0.09 22.90
CA LEU A 30 -11.41 0.09 22.34
C LEU A 30 -11.83 1.54 22.53
N LEU A 31 -12.36 2.11 21.46
CA LEU A 31 -12.97 3.42 21.50
C LEU A 31 -14.35 3.36 22.17
N GLU A 32 -14.76 4.45 22.80
CA GLU A 32 -16.09 4.58 23.37
C GLU A 32 -17.19 4.57 22.29
N ASP A 33 -18.35 3.99 22.60
CA ASP A 33 -19.45 3.83 21.66
C ASP A 33 -19.99 5.14 21.10
N ALA A 34 -20.06 6.19 21.94
CA ALA A 34 -20.65 7.47 21.58
C ALA A 34 -19.89 8.19 20.45
N PRO A 35 -18.56 8.42 20.54
CA PRO A 35 -17.81 9.04 19.46
C PRO A 35 -17.76 8.14 18.20
N VAL A 36 -17.74 6.81 18.36
CA VAL A 36 -17.77 5.90 17.21
C VAL A 36 -19.11 5.99 16.49
N LYS A 37 -20.22 6.05 17.23
CA LYS A 37 -21.57 6.21 16.63
C LYS A 37 -21.69 7.53 15.88
N GLU A 38 -21.16 8.61 16.44
CA GLU A 38 -21.14 9.93 15.79
C GLU A 38 -20.29 9.89 14.51
N PHE A 39 -19.10 9.31 14.58
CA PHE A 39 -18.20 9.15 13.43
C PHE A 39 -18.81 8.30 12.31
N VAL A 40 -19.44 7.19 12.63
CA VAL A 40 -20.10 6.33 11.62
C VAL A 40 -21.29 7.05 11.02
N GLY A 41 -22.08 7.75 11.84
CA GLY A 41 -23.28 8.44 11.44
C GLY A 41 -24.45 7.49 11.14
N GLU A 42 -25.56 8.06 10.66
CA GLU A 42 -26.69 7.31 10.18
C GLU A 42 -26.59 7.04 8.68
N TYR A 43 -27.05 5.86 8.25
CA TYR A 43 -27.07 5.50 6.85
C TYR A 43 -28.26 6.16 6.13
N HIS A 44 -27.98 7.09 5.23
CA HIS A 44 -28.96 7.78 4.40
C HIS A 44 -28.65 7.58 2.91
N PRO A 45 -29.08 6.45 2.30
CA PRO A 45 -28.84 6.22 0.89
C PRO A 45 -29.61 7.24 0.03
N GLU A 46 -28.91 7.91 -0.87
CA GLU A 46 -29.55 8.82 -1.84
C GLU A 46 -30.36 8.05 -2.88
N GLU A 47 -29.92 6.83 -3.20
CA GLU A 47 -30.52 5.96 -4.20
C GLU A 47 -30.66 4.54 -3.64
N TYR A 48 -31.87 4.00 -3.71
CA TYR A 48 -32.15 2.64 -3.28
C TYR A 48 -33.28 2.03 -4.10
N LEU A 49 -33.26 0.71 -4.26
CA LEU A 49 -34.11 -0.05 -5.18
C LEU A 49 -35.64 0.22 -5.00
N LEU A 50 -36.08 0.35 -3.75
CA LEU A 50 -37.49 0.52 -3.42
C LEU A 50 -37.91 1.99 -3.24
N ASN A 51 -37.22 2.92 -3.89
CA ASN A 51 -37.63 4.32 -3.88
C ASN A 51 -38.51 4.64 -5.09
N PRO A 52 -39.87 4.74 -4.92
CA PRO A 52 -40.74 5.01 -6.04
C PRO A 52 -40.59 6.42 -6.61
N GLY A 53 -40.08 7.38 -5.83
CA GLY A 53 -39.85 8.75 -6.28
C GLY A 53 -38.59 8.92 -7.15
N LYS A 54 -37.64 7.99 -7.05
CA LYS A 54 -36.41 7.99 -7.80
C LYS A 54 -36.01 6.55 -8.17
N PRO A 55 -36.68 5.97 -9.18
CA PRO A 55 -36.43 4.58 -9.56
C PRO A 55 -35.01 4.38 -10.09
N VAL A 56 -34.34 3.34 -9.63
CA VAL A 56 -32.99 2.96 -10.05
C VAL A 56 -32.97 1.49 -10.48
N SER A 57 -32.06 1.15 -11.38
CA SER A 57 -31.77 -0.22 -11.76
C SER A 57 -30.52 -0.71 -11.01
N VAL A 58 -30.60 -1.92 -10.46
CA VAL A 58 -29.48 -2.58 -9.81
C VAL A 58 -29.10 -3.81 -10.63
N GLY A 59 -27.80 -3.98 -10.92
CA GLY A 59 -27.30 -5.07 -11.74
C GLY A 59 -27.73 -4.96 -13.22
N PRO A 60 -27.48 -3.83 -13.89
CA PRO A 60 -27.88 -3.67 -15.29
C PRO A 60 -27.13 -4.64 -16.20
N TYR A 61 -27.81 -5.10 -17.25
CA TYR A 61 -27.17 -5.84 -18.32
C TYR A 61 -26.38 -4.86 -19.22
N ALA A 62 -25.09 -4.75 -18.95
CA ALA A 62 -24.21 -3.85 -19.69
C ALA A 62 -23.72 -4.50 -20.98
N VAL A 63 -24.36 -4.17 -22.10
CA VAL A 63 -23.89 -4.55 -23.43
C VAL A 63 -22.76 -3.63 -23.90
N SER A 64 -22.17 -3.94 -25.06
CA SER A 64 -21.02 -3.21 -25.65
C SER A 64 -21.17 -1.68 -25.65
N ASN A 65 -22.39 -1.16 -25.75
CA ASN A 65 -22.66 0.29 -25.79
C ASN A 65 -22.54 0.99 -24.44
N PHE A 66 -22.43 0.26 -23.31
CA PHE A 66 -22.44 0.84 -21.96
C PHE A 66 -21.27 0.40 -21.08
N VAL A 67 -20.54 -0.65 -21.45
CA VAL A 67 -19.44 -1.20 -20.63
C VAL A 67 -18.32 -0.19 -20.44
N MET A 68 -17.92 0.52 -21.49
CA MET A 68 -16.82 1.48 -21.43
C MET A 68 -17.13 2.64 -20.49
N GLU A 69 -18.33 3.22 -20.59
CA GLU A 69 -18.79 4.31 -19.73
C GLU A 69 -18.89 3.86 -18.28
N SER A 70 -19.43 2.67 -18.04
CA SER A 70 -19.49 2.08 -16.69
C SER A 70 -18.11 1.90 -16.09
N ARG A 71 -17.15 1.40 -16.88
CA ARG A 71 -15.75 1.25 -16.43
C ARG A 71 -15.08 2.60 -16.19
N LYS A 72 -15.32 3.60 -17.02
CA LYS A 72 -14.79 4.95 -16.81
C LYS A 72 -15.36 5.58 -15.55
N ASN A 73 -16.65 5.42 -15.28
CA ASN A 73 -17.28 5.89 -14.05
C ASN A 73 -16.69 5.21 -12.81
N GLN A 74 -16.45 3.89 -12.88
CA GLN A 74 -15.78 3.15 -11.81
C GLN A 74 -14.37 3.68 -11.54
N LEU A 75 -13.61 4.00 -12.60
CA LEU A 75 -12.27 4.59 -12.47
C LEU A 75 -12.32 5.96 -11.78
N ILE A 76 -13.24 6.84 -12.21
CA ILE A 76 -13.42 8.16 -11.58
C ILE A 76 -13.75 8.03 -10.09
N ALA A 77 -14.66 7.13 -9.75
CA ALA A 77 -15.01 6.86 -8.35
C ALA A 77 -13.82 6.33 -7.53
N LEU A 78 -12.97 5.49 -8.14
CA LEU A 78 -11.76 5.00 -7.51
C LEU A 78 -10.71 6.12 -7.30
N GLU A 79 -10.56 7.02 -8.26
CA GLU A 79 -9.70 8.21 -8.14
C GLU A 79 -10.19 9.14 -7.02
N ASN A 80 -11.50 9.40 -6.93
CA ASN A 80 -12.10 10.18 -5.85
C ASN A 80 -11.88 9.55 -4.48
N ALA A 81 -11.85 8.21 -4.40
CA ALA A 81 -11.67 7.49 -3.15
C ALA A 81 -10.37 7.87 -2.43
N LYS A 82 -9.32 8.29 -3.13
CA LYS A 82 -8.04 8.66 -2.52
C LYS A 82 -8.22 9.83 -1.53
N GLN A 83 -8.88 10.90 -1.94
CA GLN A 83 -9.13 12.03 -1.06
C GLN A 83 -10.10 11.67 0.07
N VAL A 84 -11.16 10.92 -0.24
CA VAL A 84 -12.12 10.46 0.77
C VAL A 84 -11.46 9.59 1.85
N ILE A 85 -10.51 8.73 1.48
CA ILE A 85 -9.73 7.93 2.44
C ILE A 85 -8.96 8.83 3.40
N LEU A 86 -8.30 9.87 2.89
CA LEU A 86 -7.53 10.82 3.69
C LEU A 86 -8.42 11.64 4.62
N ASP A 87 -9.56 12.12 4.13
CA ASP A 87 -10.50 12.90 4.92
C ASP A 87 -11.12 12.08 6.05
N VAL A 88 -11.56 10.86 5.77
CA VAL A 88 -12.09 9.92 6.77
C VAL A 88 -11.01 9.51 7.78
N ALA A 89 -9.77 9.32 7.33
CA ALA A 89 -8.66 9.01 8.22
C ALA A 89 -8.36 10.17 9.19
N LYS A 90 -8.42 11.41 8.71
CA LYS A 90 -8.25 12.61 9.54
C LYS A 90 -9.37 12.77 10.58
N GLU A 91 -10.63 12.53 10.19
CA GLU A 91 -11.76 12.49 11.14
C GLU A 91 -11.54 11.40 12.20
N PHE A 92 -11.11 10.21 11.78
CA PHE A 92 -10.84 9.11 12.69
C PHE A 92 -9.68 9.40 13.65
N ALA A 93 -8.65 10.10 13.21
CA ALA A 93 -7.55 10.54 14.06
C ALA A 93 -8.03 11.43 15.21
N GLY A 94 -9.04 12.26 14.97
CA GLY A 94 -9.65 13.11 15.99
C GLY A 94 -10.30 12.37 17.16
N ILE A 95 -10.76 11.14 16.96
CA ILE A 95 -11.39 10.31 18.00
C ILE A 95 -10.48 9.22 18.55
N SER A 96 -9.48 8.78 17.78
CA SER A 96 -8.59 7.66 18.15
C SER A 96 -7.19 8.09 18.54
N GLY A 97 -6.78 9.32 18.24
CA GLY A 97 -5.40 9.77 18.37
C GLY A 97 -4.42 9.08 17.42
N ARG A 98 -4.91 8.24 16.49
CA ARG A 98 -4.09 7.46 15.55
C ARG A 98 -4.21 8.03 14.15
N GLU A 99 -3.08 8.39 13.56
CA GLU A 99 -3.03 8.91 12.20
C GLU A 99 -2.84 7.79 11.19
N TYR A 100 -3.61 7.85 10.09
CA TYR A 100 -3.53 6.91 8.99
C TYR A 100 -3.47 7.66 7.65
N GLY A 101 -2.41 7.39 6.90
CA GLY A 101 -2.23 7.90 5.54
C GLY A 101 -2.45 6.83 4.46
N LEU A 102 -2.00 7.13 3.26
CA LEU A 102 -1.94 6.17 2.15
C LEU A 102 -0.83 5.14 2.38
N PHE A 103 0.21 5.53 3.08
CA PHE A 103 1.34 4.74 3.55
C PHE A 103 1.87 5.33 4.87
N GLU A 104 2.81 4.65 5.46
CA GLU A 104 3.55 5.06 6.65
C GLU A 104 5.03 5.14 6.30
N GLU A 105 5.67 6.25 6.64
CA GLU A 105 7.10 6.48 6.48
C GLU A 105 7.82 6.18 7.79
N TYR A 106 8.92 5.47 7.71
CA TYR A 106 9.77 5.14 8.85
C TYR A 106 11.22 5.42 8.54
N LYS A 107 11.76 6.49 9.12
CA LYS A 107 13.14 6.96 8.92
C LYS A 107 13.51 7.16 7.43
N THR A 108 12.57 7.69 6.62
CA THR A 108 12.77 7.91 5.19
C THR A 108 13.33 9.28 4.84
N GLU A 109 13.25 10.25 5.74
CA GLU A 109 13.52 11.67 5.47
C GLU A 109 14.95 11.94 4.99
N ASP A 110 15.92 11.16 5.48
CA ASP A 110 17.34 11.27 5.13
C ASP A 110 17.91 9.95 4.60
N ALA A 111 17.04 9.01 4.20
CA ALA A 111 17.45 7.70 3.75
C ALA A 111 18.08 7.73 2.35
N ASP A 112 19.21 7.09 2.21
CA ASP A 112 19.84 6.79 0.91
C ASP A 112 19.14 5.61 0.22
N TYR A 113 18.64 4.65 1.01
CA TYR A 113 17.99 3.43 0.55
C TYR A 113 16.66 3.23 1.27
N VAL A 114 15.60 2.96 0.53
CA VAL A 114 14.25 2.75 1.09
C VAL A 114 13.70 1.39 0.67
N MET A 115 13.10 0.67 1.60
CA MET A 115 12.34 -0.53 1.33
C MET A 115 10.85 -0.19 1.31
N VAL A 116 10.16 -0.45 0.20
CA VAL A 116 8.70 -0.33 0.10
C VAL A 116 8.08 -1.70 0.28
N ILE A 117 7.21 -1.86 1.27
CA ILE A 117 6.67 -3.15 1.69
C ILE A 117 5.21 -3.02 2.16
N ILE A 118 4.47 -4.13 2.16
CA ILE A 118 3.08 -4.21 2.61
C ILE A 118 2.95 -5.22 3.76
N GLY A 119 2.03 -4.96 4.69
CA GLY A 119 1.63 -5.92 5.72
C GLY A 119 2.55 -5.99 6.91
N SER A 120 2.51 -7.12 7.63
CA SER A 120 3.24 -7.33 8.89
C SER A 120 4.76 -7.40 8.71
N ALA A 121 5.24 -7.82 7.55
CA ALA A 121 6.68 -7.87 7.25
C ALA A 121 7.36 -6.49 7.36
N ALA A 122 6.59 -5.39 7.30
CA ALA A 122 7.10 -4.07 7.58
C ALA A 122 7.65 -3.92 9.02
N GLY A 123 7.14 -4.69 9.98
CA GLY A 123 7.69 -4.73 11.34
C GLY A 123 9.11 -5.28 11.35
N THR A 124 9.34 -6.41 10.69
CA THR A 124 10.66 -7.00 10.52
C THR A 124 11.63 -6.04 9.79
N ALA A 125 11.14 -5.37 8.74
CA ALA A 125 11.94 -4.40 8.01
C ALA A 125 12.33 -3.19 8.87
N LYS A 126 11.45 -2.71 9.75
CA LYS A 126 11.74 -1.61 10.68
C LYS A 126 12.81 -1.99 11.70
N GLU A 127 12.76 -3.22 12.22
CA GLU A 127 13.82 -3.74 13.11
C GLU A 127 15.18 -3.75 12.40
N ALA A 128 15.24 -4.25 11.16
CA ALA A 128 16.45 -4.20 10.37
C ALA A 128 16.95 -2.76 10.14
N VAL A 129 16.01 -1.82 9.90
CA VAL A 129 16.36 -0.39 9.76
C VAL A 129 16.94 0.16 11.07
N ASP A 130 16.38 -0.19 12.22
CA ASP A 130 16.88 0.29 13.51
C ASP A 130 18.31 -0.18 13.75
N GLU A 131 18.61 -1.46 13.56
CA GLU A 131 19.95 -2.01 13.69
C GLU A 131 20.95 -1.37 12.69
N LEU A 132 20.58 -1.24 11.42
CA LEU A 132 21.41 -0.61 10.40
C LEU A 132 21.67 0.89 10.66
N ARG A 133 20.68 1.59 11.23
CA ARG A 133 20.83 2.99 11.64
C ARG A 133 21.79 3.14 12.81
N GLU A 134 21.84 2.20 13.75
CA GLU A 134 22.85 2.16 14.81
C GLU A 134 24.26 1.96 14.23
N GLU A 135 24.40 1.28 13.11
CA GLU A 135 25.65 1.16 12.35
C GLU A 135 25.98 2.39 11.49
N GLY A 136 25.11 3.42 11.50
CA GLY A 136 25.30 4.66 10.74
C GLY A 136 24.81 4.60 9.29
N LYS A 137 24.10 3.57 8.89
CA LYS A 137 23.51 3.44 7.55
C LYS A 137 22.24 4.30 7.42
N LYS A 138 22.08 4.97 6.28
CA LYS A 138 20.91 5.79 5.99
C LYS A 138 19.86 4.98 5.23
N VAL A 139 19.08 4.22 5.96
CA VAL A 139 18.04 3.33 5.44
C VAL A 139 16.67 3.67 6.04
N GLY A 140 15.60 3.37 5.31
CA GLY A 140 14.23 3.62 5.75
C GLY A 140 13.24 2.64 5.17
N VAL A 141 12.01 2.63 5.71
CA VAL A 141 10.90 1.80 5.24
C VAL A 141 9.70 2.68 4.90
N LEU A 142 9.09 2.44 3.74
CA LEU A 142 7.78 2.93 3.39
C LEU A 142 6.80 1.74 3.43
N LYS A 143 5.89 1.75 4.41
CA LYS A 143 4.85 0.73 4.55
C LYS A 143 3.59 1.17 3.85
N LEU A 144 3.29 0.58 2.70
CA LEU A 144 2.07 0.88 1.96
C LEU A 144 0.84 0.37 2.73
N ARG A 145 -0.17 1.23 2.85
CA ARG A 145 -1.45 0.92 3.49
C ARG A 145 -2.59 0.80 2.48
N VAL A 146 -2.65 1.69 1.51
CA VAL A 146 -3.69 1.72 0.48
C VAL A 146 -3.13 1.25 -0.84
N PHE A 147 -3.55 0.06 -1.28
CA PHE A 147 -3.10 -0.52 -2.55
C PHE A 147 -3.98 -0.08 -3.73
N ARG A 148 -5.26 0.23 -3.49
CA ARG A 148 -6.19 0.79 -4.48
C ARG A 148 -7.09 1.85 -3.83
N PRO A 149 -7.18 3.06 -4.39
CA PRO A 149 -6.40 3.57 -5.55
C PRO A 149 -4.90 3.62 -5.25
N PHE A 150 -4.06 3.27 -6.24
CA PHE A 150 -2.61 3.21 -6.01
C PHE A 150 -2.01 4.62 -5.93
N PRO A 151 -1.33 4.96 -4.84
CA PRO A 151 -0.78 6.31 -4.62
C PRO A 151 0.63 6.45 -5.24
N ALA A 152 0.75 6.22 -6.56
CA ALA A 152 2.05 6.17 -7.23
C ALA A 152 2.83 7.48 -7.10
N GLU A 153 2.16 8.61 -7.31
CA GLU A 153 2.79 9.93 -7.29
C GLU A 153 3.27 10.28 -5.88
N GLU A 154 2.46 9.98 -4.86
CA GLU A 154 2.78 10.23 -3.47
C GLU A 154 3.95 9.34 -2.98
N ILE A 155 3.96 8.07 -3.40
CA ILE A 155 5.08 7.17 -3.08
C ILE A 155 6.37 7.69 -3.73
N VAL A 156 6.31 8.03 -5.03
CA VAL A 156 7.49 8.53 -5.73
C VAL A 156 7.99 9.83 -5.12
N GLU A 157 7.09 10.73 -4.73
CA GLU A 157 7.47 11.97 -4.04
C GLU A 157 8.19 11.70 -2.71
N ALA A 158 7.73 10.70 -1.94
CA ALA A 158 8.33 10.31 -0.66
C ALA A 158 9.75 9.71 -0.83
N ILE A 159 10.00 9.00 -1.94
CA ILE A 159 11.28 8.30 -2.16
C ILE A 159 12.21 9.00 -3.17
N LYS A 160 11.81 10.10 -3.79
CA LYS A 160 12.57 10.74 -4.89
C LYS A 160 14.01 11.13 -4.58
N ASN A 161 14.33 11.34 -3.31
CA ASN A 161 15.66 11.73 -2.85
C ASN A 161 16.55 10.53 -2.51
N CYS A 162 16.02 9.31 -2.55
CA CYS A 162 16.78 8.10 -2.31
C CYS A 162 17.68 7.76 -3.51
N LYS A 163 18.76 7.06 -3.27
CA LYS A 163 19.66 6.54 -4.31
C LYS A 163 19.06 5.29 -4.98
N ALA A 164 18.43 4.42 -4.18
CA ALA A 164 17.77 3.21 -4.67
C ALA A 164 16.60 2.78 -3.78
N VAL A 165 15.67 2.00 -4.36
CA VAL A 165 14.52 1.46 -3.69
C VAL A 165 14.40 -0.06 -3.86
N ALA A 166 14.19 -0.76 -2.75
CA ALA A 166 13.76 -2.16 -2.75
C ALA A 166 12.23 -2.23 -2.71
N ILE A 167 11.63 -2.94 -3.63
CA ILE A 167 10.17 -3.10 -3.70
C ILE A 167 9.83 -4.55 -3.39
N MET A 168 9.15 -4.76 -2.25
CA MET A 168 8.93 -6.09 -1.67
C MET A 168 7.54 -6.61 -2.00
N ASP A 169 7.46 -7.65 -2.81
CA ASP A 169 6.22 -8.34 -3.17
C ASP A 169 6.15 -9.74 -2.55
N ARG A 170 5.03 -10.07 -1.91
CA ARG A 170 4.74 -11.41 -1.39
C ARG A 170 3.92 -12.26 -2.36
N CYS A 171 3.97 -11.91 -3.62
CA CYS A 171 3.34 -12.63 -4.73
C CYS A 171 4.05 -12.29 -6.04
N GLU A 172 3.85 -13.14 -7.02
CA GLU A 172 4.26 -12.89 -8.39
C GLU A 172 3.09 -12.38 -9.23
N SER A 173 3.40 -11.66 -10.29
CA SER A 173 2.44 -11.31 -11.32
C SER A 173 2.60 -12.24 -12.52
N TYR A 174 1.61 -13.07 -12.79
CA TYR A 174 1.66 -13.99 -13.94
C TYR A 174 1.64 -13.28 -15.31
N ASN A 175 1.21 -12.02 -15.32
CA ASN A 175 1.10 -11.22 -16.55
C ASN A 175 2.16 -10.11 -16.65
N GLY A 176 3.13 -10.08 -15.75
CA GLY A 176 4.13 -9.02 -15.68
C GLY A 176 5.50 -9.54 -15.28
N ASN A 177 6.41 -8.62 -15.12
CA ASN A 177 7.77 -8.87 -14.68
C ASN A 177 7.85 -8.53 -13.19
N GLY A 178 8.05 -9.54 -12.34
CA GLY A 178 8.07 -9.38 -10.89
C GLY A 178 6.66 -9.36 -10.27
N GLY A 179 6.53 -8.67 -9.15
CA GLY A 179 5.29 -8.55 -8.41
C GLY A 179 4.45 -7.34 -8.80
N PRO A 180 3.18 -7.29 -8.34
CA PRO A 180 2.28 -6.19 -8.65
C PRO A 180 2.73 -4.84 -8.04
N LEU A 181 3.32 -4.82 -6.84
CA LEU A 181 3.85 -3.61 -6.24
C LEU A 181 5.05 -3.09 -7.03
N GLY A 182 5.95 -3.99 -7.44
CA GLY A 182 7.08 -3.68 -8.32
C GLY A 182 6.63 -3.02 -9.61
N SER A 183 5.62 -3.57 -10.27
CA SER A 183 5.06 -3.05 -11.52
C SER A 183 4.46 -1.64 -11.34
N GLU A 184 3.68 -1.42 -10.28
CA GLU A 184 3.02 -0.13 -10.01
C GLU A 184 4.03 0.97 -9.69
N ILE A 185 5.01 0.70 -8.83
CA ILE A 185 6.03 1.69 -8.45
C ILE A 185 6.93 2.01 -9.65
N THR A 186 7.38 1.00 -10.38
CA THR A 186 8.20 1.22 -11.59
C THR A 186 7.46 2.05 -12.63
N ALA A 187 6.17 1.79 -12.85
CA ALA A 187 5.33 2.61 -13.71
C ALA A 187 5.17 4.04 -13.17
N GLY A 188 5.07 4.21 -11.84
CA GLY A 188 5.05 5.51 -11.17
C GLY A 188 6.32 6.31 -11.42
N LEU A 189 7.48 5.69 -11.17
CA LEU A 189 8.80 6.28 -11.43
C LEU A 189 8.93 6.74 -12.89
N TYR A 190 8.54 5.90 -13.83
CA TYR A 190 8.58 6.24 -15.25
C TYR A 190 7.68 7.42 -15.60
N ARG A 191 6.42 7.43 -15.11
CA ARG A 191 5.45 8.50 -15.39
C ARG A 191 5.86 9.86 -14.81
N THR A 192 6.47 9.86 -13.63
CA THR A 192 6.96 11.09 -12.97
C THR A 192 8.34 11.51 -13.45
N ARG A 193 8.97 10.71 -14.34
CA ARG A 193 10.33 10.92 -14.82
C ARG A 193 11.38 10.96 -13.70
N THR A 194 11.13 10.20 -12.65
CA THR A 194 12.07 10.00 -11.55
C THR A 194 12.94 8.80 -11.86
N TYR A 195 14.23 9.01 -11.93
CA TYR A 195 15.20 7.96 -12.28
C TYR A 195 16.00 7.57 -11.04
N MET A 196 15.86 6.33 -10.62
CA MET A 196 16.65 5.71 -9.56
C MET A 196 16.73 4.21 -9.79
N GLU A 197 17.65 3.54 -9.13
CA GLU A 197 17.70 2.08 -9.12
C GLU A 197 16.53 1.54 -8.33
N ALA A 198 15.72 0.69 -8.95
CA ALA A 198 14.54 0.08 -8.35
C ALA A 198 14.58 -1.43 -8.56
N ILE A 199 14.70 -2.18 -7.47
CA ILE A 199 14.79 -3.64 -7.51
C ILE A 199 13.55 -4.23 -6.87
N ASN A 200 12.88 -5.12 -7.58
CA ASN A 200 11.74 -5.85 -7.05
C ASN A 200 12.20 -7.19 -6.45
N TYR A 201 11.75 -7.47 -5.23
CA TYR A 201 12.06 -8.70 -4.51
C TYR A 201 10.78 -9.48 -4.23
N ILE A 202 10.76 -10.73 -4.65
CA ILE A 202 9.70 -11.69 -4.32
C ILE A 202 10.12 -12.45 -3.05
N TYR A 203 9.28 -12.40 -2.03
CA TYR A 203 9.57 -13.04 -0.74
C TYR A 203 8.34 -13.73 -0.16
N GLY A 204 8.52 -14.56 0.84
CA GLY A 204 7.46 -15.08 1.70
C GLY A 204 6.42 -15.97 1.02
N LEU A 205 6.69 -16.46 -0.22
CA LEU A 205 5.77 -17.36 -0.92
C LEU A 205 5.56 -18.65 -0.12
N GLY A 206 4.30 -19.10 -0.06
CA GLY A 206 3.92 -20.29 0.69
C GLY A 206 4.02 -20.12 2.21
N GLY A 207 4.06 -18.89 2.73
CA GLY A 207 4.17 -18.60 4.16
C GLY A 207 5.60 -18.69 4.71
N ARG A 208 6.62 -18.63 3.83
CA ARG A 208 8.01 -18.58 4.28
C ARG A 208 8.26 -17.29 5.07
N ASP A 209 8.96 -17.40 6.18
CA ASP A 209 9.32 -16.28 7.01
C ASP A 209 10.21 -15.28 6.24
N PHE A 210 10.07 -14.01 6.60
CA PHE A 210 10.96 -12.94 6.20
C PHE A 210 11.70 -12.46 7.45
N THR A 211 13.00 -12.58 7.46
CA THR A 211 13.83 -12.34 8.64
C THR A 211 14.49 -10.96 8.61
N VAL A 212 14.95 -10.50 9.78
CA VAL A 212 15.73 -9.25 9.92
C VAL A 212 17.02 -9.33 9.08
N GLU A 213 17.68 -10.48 9.08
CA GLU A 213 18.91 -10.68 8.29
C GLU A 213 18.63 -10.58 6.77
N GLU A 214 17.55 -11.19 6.29
CA GLU A 214 17.14 -11.05 4.89
C GLU A 214 16.81 -9.60 4.52
N ALA A 215 16.21 -8.83 5.43
CA ALA A 215 15.97 -7.40 5.20
C ALA A 215 17.30 -6.62 5.13
N LYS A 216 18.26 -6.92 5.99
CA LYS A 216 19.62 -6.32 5.93
C LYS A 216 20.35 -6.68 4.64
N ASP A 217 20.25 -7.94 4.20
CA ASP A 217 20.86 -8.38 2.93
C ASP A 217 20.29 -7.60 1.74
N VAL A 218 18.98 -7.30 1.73
CA VAL A 218 18.35 -6.46 0.71
C VAL A 218 18.94 -5.05 0.71
N PHE A 219 19.10 -4.41 1.87
CA PHE A 219 19.72 -3.10 1.94
C PHE A 219 21.20 -3.10 1.52
N ALA A 220 21.94 -4.14 1.92
CA ALA A 220 23.33 -4.31 1.48
C ALA A 220 23.45 -4.50 -0.03
N GLU A 221 22.50 -5.19 -0.65
CA GLU A 221 22.46 -5.33 -2.11
C GLU A 221 22.14 -4.01 -2.81
N LEU A 222 21.22 -3.19 -2.29
CA LEU A 222 20.96 -1.85 -2.83
C LEU A 222 22.21 -0.98 -2.78
N GLU A 223 22.95 -0.99 -1.66
CA GLU A 223 24.22 -0.28 -1.52
C GLU A 223 25.24 -0.78 -2.55
N ASP A 224 25.37 -2.09 -2.72
CA ASP A 224 26.32 -2.71 -3.66
C ASP A 224 26.02 -2.36 -5.12
N VAL A 225 24.73 -2.31 -5.48
CA VAL A 225 24.28 -1.88 -6.81
C VAL A 225 24.66 -0.42 -7.08
N VAL A 226 24.41 0.47 -6.13
CA VAL A 226 24.66 1.91 -6.31
C VAL A 226 26.15 2.26 -6.23
N GLU A 227 26.86 1.73 -5.24
CA GLU A 227 28.24 2.13 -4.96
C GLU A 227 29.26 1.35 -5.80
N ASN A 228 28.99 0.08 -6.13
CA ASN A 228 29.92 -0.80 -6.84
C ASN A 228 29.49 -1.14 -8.27
N GLY A 229 28.29 -0.66 -8.70
CA GLY A 229 27.79 -0.91 -10.04
C GLY A 229 27.44 -2.37 -10.31
N LYS A 230 27.02 -3.12 -9.27
CA LYS A 230 26.58 -4.50 -9.41
C LYS A 230 25.43 -4.58 -10.41
N PRO A 231 25.47 -5.46 -11.41
CA PRO A 231 24.36 -5.63 -12.34
C PRO A 231 23.08 -6.04 -11.63
N VAL A 232 21.98 -5.35 -11.93
CA VAL A 232 20.66 -5.65 -11.38
C VAL A 232 19.92 -6.63 -12.29
N THR A 233 19.35 -7.67 -11.71
CA THR A 233 18.32 -8.47 -12.38
C THR A 233 16.97 -7.77 -12.24
N GLN A 234 16.07 -8.01 -13.20
CA GLN A 234 14.77 -7.34 -13.26
C GLN A 234 13.96 -7.52 -11.97
N TYR A 235 13.97 -8.74 -11.40
CA TYR A 235 13.48 -9.04 -10.07
C TYR A 235 14.20 -10.25 -9.49
N GLN A 236 14.16 -10.41 -8.19
CA GLN A 236 14.89 -11.43 -7.46
C GLN A 236 14.00 -12.13 -6.44
N TYR A 237 14.43 -13.26 -5.94
CA TYR A 237 13.77 -14.01 -4.88
C TYR A 237 14.61 -13.99 -3.61
N ILE A 238 13.97 -13.71 -2.48
CA ILE A 238 14.58 -13.77 -1.14
C ILE A 238 14.21 -15.08 -0.46
N GLY A 239 15.17 -15.62 0.30
CA GLY A 239 14.98 -16.83 1.11
C GLY A 239 14.92 -18.13 0.30
N LEU A 240 15.47 -18.18 -0.91
CA LEU A 240 15.61 -19.44 -1.64
C LEU A 240 16.59 -20.38 -0.91
N ARG A 241 16.23 -21.66 -0.83
CA ARG A 241 17.16 -22.71 -0.40
C ARG A 241 18.17 -22.96 -1.51
N LYS A 242 19.44 -23.01 -1.13
CA LYS A 242 20.54 -23.43 -2.00
C LYS A 242 20.53 -24.93 -2.20
#